data_8db234883490ba37e08f6dbcc2cbe600
#
_entry.id   8db234883490ba37e08f6dbcc2cbe600
#
_cell.length_a   1.000
_cell.length_b   1.000
_cell.length_c   1.000
_cell.angle_alpha   90.00
_cell.angle_beta   90.00
_cell.angle_gamma   90.00
#
_symmetry.space_group_name_H-M   'P 1'
#
loop_
_entity.id
_entity.type
_entity.pdbx_description
1 polymer ?
#
loop_
_entity_poly.entity_id
_entity_poly.type
_entity_poly.pdbx_seq_one_letter_code
_entity_poly.pdbx_strand_id
1 'polypeptide(L)'
;MTFSYHATYERADRLQALEEVLGFTRVIVEVPVVEEQKRYCLTSSGILIVKNLHREYVITAFMATIDQAFRICRMAGKSQIPPKLEKRVVKNNERHRELFYI
;
A
#
# COMPACT_ATOMS: atom_id res chain seq x y z
N MET A 1 6.02 11.99 -4.68
CA MET A 1 5.13 11.59 -3.57
C MET A 1 5.70 12.12 -2.25
N THR A 2 4.88 12.76 -1.43
CA THR A 2 5.30 13.35 -0.17
C THR A 2 4.94 12.43 0.99
N PHE A 3 5.90 12.18 1.88
CA PHE A 3 5.69 11.30 3.03
C PHE A 3 5.48 12.10 4.32
N SER A 4 4.64 11.58 5.20
CA SER A 4 4.43 12.16 6.52
C SER A 4 5.67 11.97 7.41
N TYR A 5 5.70 12.65 8.53
CA TYR A 5 6.76 12.46 9.53
C TYR A 5 6.90 10.99 9.94
N HIS A 6 5.78 10.34 10.21
CA HIS A 6 5.76 8.92 10.61
C HIS A 6 6.43 8.04 9.55
N ALA A 7 6.05 8.19 8.27
CA ALA A 7 6.61 7.38 7.21
C ALA A 7 8.09 7.66 6.99
N THR A 8 8.51 8.94 7.09
CA THR A 8 9.88 9.36 6.78
C THR A 8 10.87 9.01 7.88
N TYR A 9 10.51 9.24 9.14
CA TYR A 9 11.46 9.14 10.26
C TYR A 9 11.31 7.88 11.11
N GLU A 10 10.10 7.44 11.36
CA GLU A 10 9.87 6.28 12.23
C GLU A 10 10.06 4.94 11.54
N ARG A 11 9.90 4.92 10.22
CA ARG A 11 9.98 3.71 9.41
C ARG A 11 10.96 3.84 8.25
N ALA A 12 12.07 4.55 8.49
CA ALA A 12 13.06 4.85 7.45
C ALA A 12 13.59 3.60 6.74
N ASP A 13 13.97 2.57 7.49
CA ASP A 13 14.52 1.33 6.90
C ASP A 13 13.50 0.62 6.02
N ARG A 14 12.27 0.57 6.48
CA ARG A 14 11.15 -0.03 5.74
C ARG A 14 10.84 0.78 4.49
N LEU A 15 10.83 2.10 4.63
CA LEU A 15 10.57 3.01 3.52
C LEU A 15 11.63 2.88 2.43
N GLN A 16 12.91 2.78 2.83
CA GLN A 16 14.00 2.60 1.88
C GLN A 16 13.81 1.34 1.05
N ALA A 17 13.43 0.23 1.68
CA ALA A 17 13.14 -1.01 0.98
C ALA A 17 11.97 -0.88 0.01
N LEU A 18 10.98 -0.06 0.35
CA LEU A 18 9.81 0.16 -0.49
C LEU A 18 10.05 1.13 -1.65
N GLU A 19 10.96 2.09 -1.49
CA GLU A 19 11.26 3.07 -2.54
C GLU A 19 11.71 2.44 -3.84
N GLU A 20 12.47 1.36 -3.77
CA GLU A 20 12.91 0.62 -4.94
C GLU A 20 11.73 0.06 -5.72
N VAL A 21 10.69 -0.34 -5.01
CA VAL A 21 9.48 -0.89 -5.59
C VAL A 21 8.57 0.24 -6.09
N LEU A 22 8.43 1.30 -5.30
CA LEU A 22 7.55 2.43 -5.63
C LEU A 22 7.96 3.15 -6.91
N GLY A 23 9.24 3.14 -7.24
CA GLY A 23 9.74 3.75 -8.47
C GLY A 23 9.20 3.10 -9.75
N PHE A 24 8.73 1.86 -9.65
CA PHE A 24 8.24 1.08 -10.80
C PHE A 24 6.76 0.70 -10.67
N THR A 25 6.03 1.35 -9.78
CA THR A 25 4.66 0.98 -9.47
C THR A 25 3.68 2.10 -9.80
N ARG A 26 2.43 1.72 -9.99
CA ARG A 26 1.34 2.67 -10.20
C ARG A 26 0.16 2.27 -9.32
N VAL A 27 -0.64 3.25 -8.93
CA VAL A 27 -1.87 2.98 -8.18
C VAL A 27 -2.90 2.38 -9.12
N ILE A 28 -3.43 1.21 -8.76
CA ILE A 28 -4.47 0.54 -9.54
C ILE A 28 -5.82 0.52 -8.83
N VAL A 29 -5.83 0.69 -7.50
CA VAL A 29 -7.07 0.79 -6.73
C VAL A 29 -6.89 1.90 -5.71
N GLU A 30 -7.84 2.84 -5.66
CA GLU A 30 -7.83 3.92 -4.69
C GLU A 30 -9.20 4.00 -4.04
N VAL A 31 -9.23 3.97 -2.71
CA VAL A 31 -10.47 3.99 -1.92
C VAL A 31 -10.40 5.11 -0.90
N PRO A 32 -11.27 6.13 -1.01
CA PRO A 32 -11.37 7.13 0.04
C PRO A 32 -12.20 6.59 1.21
N VAL A 33 -11.72 6.84 2.42
CA VAL A 33 -12.44 6.47 3.64
C VAL A 33 -12.62 7.75 4.44
N VAL A 34 -13.78 8.40 4.27
CA VAL A 34 -14.07 9.72 4.82
C VAL A 34 -14.00 9.73 6.35
N GLU A 35 -14.51 8.68 6.99
CA GLU A 35 -14.54 8.57 8.44
C GLU A 35 -13.14 8.57 9.06
N GLU A 36 -12.16 8.07 8.32
CA GLU A 36 -10.77 8.01 8.77
C GLU A 36 -9.92 9.17 8.26
N GLN A 37 -10.48 10.01 7.39
CA GLN A 37 -9.76 11.10 6.73
C GLN A 37 -8.56 10.61 5.93
N LYS A 38 -8.71 9.43 5.29
CA LYS A 38 -7.62 8.74 4.58
C LYS A 38 -8.08 8.23 3.22
N ARG A 39 -7.10 7.98 2.34
CA ARG A 39 -7.29 7.26 1.08
C ARG A 39 -6.34 6.07 1.09
N TYR A 40 -6.86 4.91 0.76
CA TYR A 40 -6.05 3.69 0.64
C TYR A 40 -5.77 3.44 -0.82
N CYS A 41 -4.49 3.36 -1.18
CA CYS A 41 -4.03 3.19 -2.55
C CYS A 41 -3.26 1.88 -2.66
N LEU A 42 -3.77 0.95 -3.47
CA LEU A 42 -3.11 -0.32 -3.72
C LEU A 42 -2.43 -0.26 -5.07
N THR A 43 -1.12 -0.53 -5.09
CA THR A 43 -0.31 -0.39 -6.30
C THR A 43 -0.12 -1.70 -7.04
N SER A 44 0.34 -1.60 -8.29
CA SER A 44 0.63 -2.76 -9.14
C SER A 44 1.75 -3.65 -8.57
N SER A 45 2.56 -3.13 -7.66
CA SER A 45 3.63 -3.87 -7.00
C SER A 45 3.20 -4.49 -5.67
N GLY A 46 1.93 -4.39 -5.30
CA GLY A 46 1.43 -4.96 -4.05
C GLY A 46 1.72 -4.11 -2.83
N ILE A 47 1.98 -2.82 -3.02
CA ILE A 47 2.23 -1.88 -1.94
C ILE A 47 0.93 -1.18 -1.59
N LEU A 48 0.63 -1.10 -0.30
CA LEU A 48 -0.51 -0.32 0.20
C LEU A 48 0.02 1.02 0.69
N ILE A 49 -0.46 2.08 0.07
CA ILE A 49 -0.08 3.45 0.44
C ILE A 49 -1.29 4.10 1.09
N VAL A 50 -1.11 4.63 2.29
CA VAL A 50 -2.16 5.35 3.00
C VAL A 50 -1.86 6.83 2.91
N LYS A 51 -2.75 7.58 2.28
CA LYS A 51 -2.61 9.03 2.09
C LYS A 51 -3.67 9.79 2.88
N ASN A 52 -3.43 11.09 3.08
CA ASN A 52 -4.46 11.97 3.59
C ASN A 52 -5.62 12.06 2.59
N LEU A 53 -6.85 12.25 3.10
CA LEU A 53 -8.04 12.29 2.25
C LEU A 53 -8.01 13.42 1.21
N HIS A 54 -7.54 14.60 1.61
CA HIS A 54 -7.58 15.79 0.76
C HIS A 54 -6.21 16.28 0.30
N ARG A 55 -5.13 15.73 0.82
CA ARG A 55 -3.77 16.18 0.52
C ARG A 55 -2.93 15.04 -0.05
N GLU A 56 -1.95 15.39 -0.87
CA GLU A 56 -1.07 14.44 -1.53
C GLU A 56 0.15 14.06 -0.70
N TYR A 57 0.00 13.89 0.62
CA TYR A 57 1.09 13.35 1.40
C TYR A 57 0.77 11.94 1.92
N VAL A 58 1.81 11.14 1.99
CA VAL A 58 1.71 9.75 2.41
C VAL A 58 1.83 9.66 3.93
N ILE A 59 0.82 9.07 4.57
CA ILE A 59 0.83 8.82 6.00
C ILE A 59 1.71 7.62 6.32
N THR A 60 1.56 6.55 5.54
CA THR A 60 2.38 5.35 5.66
C THR A 60 2.33 4.55 4.36
N ALA A 61 3.30 3.68 4.17
CA ALA A 61 3.35 2.77 3.03
C ALA A 61 3.98 1.45 3.48
N PHE A 62 3.42 0.34 3.04
CA PHE A 62 3.92 -0.99 3.40
C PHE A 62 3.46 -2.01 2.38
N MET A 63 4.09 -3.18 2.37
CA MET A 63 3.66 -4.27 1.51
C MET A 63 2.34 -4.82 2.03
N ALA A 64 1.33 -4.87 1.17
CA ALA A 64 0.01 -5.36 1.55
C ALA A 64 0.04 -6.87 1.79
N THR A 65 -0.69 -7.31 2.81
CA THR A 65 -1.01 -8.74 2.95
C THR A 65 -2.13 -9.08 1.98
N ILE A 66 -2.33 -10.37 1.71
CA ILE A 66 -3.41 -10.79 0.81
C ILE A 66 -4.78 -10.36 1.35
N ASP A 67 -4.97 -10.41 2.66
CA ASP A 67 -6.22 -9.97 3.29
C ASP A 67 -6.46 -8.48 3.12
N GLN A 68 -5.41 -7.67 3.27
CA GLN A 68 -5.50 -6.23 3.08
C GLN A 68 -5.82 -5.89 1.63
N ALA A 69 -5.13 -6.52 0.69
CA ALA A 69 -5.37 -6.31 -0.74
C ALA A 69 -6.81 -6.67 -1.12
N PHE A 70 -7.30 -7.79 -0.60
CA PHE A 70 -8.66 -8.24 -0.82
C PHE A 70 -9.67 -7.25 -0.28
N ARG A 71 -9.45 -6.77 0.94
CA ARG A 71 -10.33 -5.79 1.59
C ARG A 71 -10.41 -4.49 0.78
N ILE A 72 -9.27 -3.97 0.34
CA ILE A 72 -9.23 -2.74 -0.46
C ILE A 72 -9.96 -2.93 -1.79
N CYS A 73 -9.77 -4.04 -2.47
CA CYS A 73 -10.48 -4.33 -3.71
C CYS A 73 -11.98 -4.39 -3.50
N ARG A 74 -12.44 -5.02 -2.42
CA ARG A 74 -13.86 -5.09 -2.10
C ARG A 74 -14.44 -3.71 -1.80
N MET A 75 -13.73 -2.88 -1.06
CA MET A 75 -14.15 -1.51 -0.79
C MET A 75 -14.29 -0.68 -2.06
N ALA A 76 -13.49 -1.00 -3.07
CA ALA A 76 -13.55 -0.34 -4.38
C ALA A 76 -14.64 -0.94 -5.28
N GLY A 77 -15.44 -1.88 -4.79
CA GLY A 77 -16.52 -2.50 -5.56
C GLY A 77 -16.08 -3.66 -6.44
N LYS A 78 -14.85 -4.15 -6.28
CA LYS A 78 -14.35 -5.29 -7.04
C LYS A 78 -14.69 -6.59 -6.32
N SER A 79 -15.12 -7.60 -7.08
CA SER A 79 -15.48 -8.90 -6.50
C SER A 79 -14.27 -9.74 -6.14
N GLN A 80 -13.11 -9.47 -6.77
CA GLN A 80 -11.89 -10.22 -6.53
C GLN A 80 -10.67 -9.39 -6.86
N ILE A 81 -9.50 -9.84 -6.37
CA ILE A 81 -8.21 -9.21 -6.67
C ILE A 81 -7.81 -9.57 -8.11
N PRO A 82 -7.34 -8.62 -8.92
CA PRO A 82 -6.79 -8.95 -10.24
C PRO A 82 -5.69 -10.02 -10.12
N PRO A 83 -5.70 -11.07 -10.95
CA PRO A 83 -4.76 -12.19 -10.82
C PRO A 83 -3.28 -11.82 -10.76
N LYS A 84 -2.85 -10.87 -11.57
CA LYS A 84 -1.45 -10.42 -11.56
C LYS A 84 -1.06 -9.76 -10.25
N LEU A 85 -1.97 -8.99 -9.68
CA LEU A 85 -1.76 -8.33 -8.40
C LEU A 85 -1.71 -9.36 -7.27
N GLU A 86 -2.63 -10.32 -7.29
CA GLU A 86 -2.67 -11.39 -6.29
C GLU A 86 -1.34 -12.15 -6.25
N LYS A 87 -0.82 -12.54 -7.41
CA LYS A 87 0.47 -13.22 -7.51
C LYS A 87 1.59 -12.35 -6.93
N ARG A 88 1.58 -11.07 -7.24
CA ARG A 88 2.60 -10.14 -6.74
C ARG A 88 2.54 -10.00 -5.23
N VAL A 89 1.35 -9.86 -4.67
CA VAL A 89 1.15 -9.74 -3.22
C VAL A 89 1.63 -11.00 -2.51
N VAL A 90 1.26 -12.17 -3.00
CA VAL A 90 1.69 -13.45 -2.42
C VAL A 90 3.22 -13.55 -2.45
N LYS A 91 3.84 -13.20 -3.57
CA LYS A 91 5.28 -13.25 -3.72
C LYS A 91 5.99 -12.29 -2.78
N ASN A 92 5.46 -11.08 -2.62
CA ASN A 92 5.99 -10.10 -1.67
C ASN A 92 5.90 -10.61 -0.24
N ASN A 93 4.78 -11.22 0.11
CA ASN A 93 4.56 -11.76 1.46
C ASN A 93 5.58 -12.86 1.79
N GLU A 94 5.98 -13.65 0.81
CA GLU A 94 6.98 -14.69 0.99
C GLU A 94 8.40 -14.13 1.10
N ARG A 95 8.74 -13.12 0.27
CA ARG A 95 10.11 -12.58 0.19
C ARG A 95 10.44 -11.54 1.25
N HIS A 96 9.45 -10.76 1.68
CA HIS A 96 9.67 -9.61 2.56
C HIS A 96 8.79 -9.68 3.80
N ARG A 97 8.73 -10.87 4.36
CA ARG A 97 7.86 -11.16 5.50
C ARG A 97 8.11 -10.26 6.70
N GLU A 98 9.36 -9.89 6.92
CA GLU A 98 9.77 -9.02 8.02
C GLU A 98 9.15 -7.62 7.94
N LEU A 99 8.76 -7.18 6.74
CA LEU A 99 8.18 -5.84 6.56
C LEU A 99 6.73 -5.73 7.03
N PHE A 100 6.09 -6.86 7.37
CA PHE A 100 4.70 -6.85 7.83
C PHE A 100 4.56 -6.77 9.34
N TYR A 101 5.63 -7.00 10.07
CA TYR A 101 5.61 -7.12 11.52
C TYR A 101 6.36 -5.99 12.24
N ILE A 102 6.55 -4.90 11.58
CA ILE A 102 7.25 -3.75 12.15
C ILE A 102 6.30 -2.72 12.75
#